data_4936e677f7e6306a9673659f4cf1efc1
#
_entry.id   4936e677f7e6306a9673659f4cf1efc1
#
_cell.length_a   1.000
_cell.length_b   1.000
_cell.length_c   1.000
_cell.angle_alpha   90.00
_cell.angle_beta   90.00
_cell.angle_gamma   90.00
#
_symmetry.space_group_name_H-M   'P 1'
#
loop_
_entity.id
_entity.type
_entity.pdbx_description
1 polymer ?
#
loop_
_entity_poly.entity_id
_entity_poly.type
_entity_poly.pdbx_seq_one_letter_code
_entity_poly.pdbx_strand_id
1 'polypeptide(L)'
;MRQGRPGRSGLGRATDDPHFRAHRRRHRRGRGRRDAPVNPIGDRVLERCRQLGAEDAELYISRGTEFTVRIYKGEIESLISAESRGVGLRTFLEHRVGFSYTSDTEPEALDGLVEEALLNGRYNHADEANVLPATEPADPVAGLASPSLGQIDPQRKIDFALDMERRATSLDPRVRRVSDAVYSDGSGQVEIYNSRGLRASFERTVAYGVLETIAEQDSEMQSGFAFTHGRDMEELDLAAVVQEAVENAAGLLGAKPVPTARVPVVLHPHAAAMILGVLASSFSAEAVIKRRSLLAGKIGERVAADIVTITDDALLPQGLASRPFDGEGVPSRRNDLIVNGVLQSYLHNTYTAMRTNSRSTGSAVRSYKNVPEVGVSNLVLKPGELSREALLSRVDNGLHVSQLTGLNTVNPVSGEFSLGLTGHWIENGRLTKPVKELTVAGNVIALLRSVAAVANDLRFMFAGGFCGSPTVLIEELPVGGL
;
A
#
# COMPACT_ATOMS: atom_id res chain seq x y z
N MET A 1 28.35 -4.23 -71.24
CA MET A 1 29.60 -3.55 -71.77
C MET A 1 30.41 -3.11 -70.56
N ARG A 2 31.59 -3.74 -70.44
CA ARG A 2 32.95 -3.27 -70.06
C ARG A 2 33.02 -2.36 -68.86
N GLN A 3 33.59 -2.86 -67.78
CA GLN A 3 35.03 -2.98 -67.40
C GLN A 3 35.56 -1.72 -66.74
N GLY A 4 36.19 -1.88 -65.59
CA GLY A 4 37.30 -1.10 -65.15
C GLY A 4 37.57 -1.09 -63.65
N ARG A 5 38.37 -2.02 -63.14
CA ARG A 5 39.30 -1.86 -62.00
C ARG A 5 40.67 -1.50 -62.63
N PRO A 6 41.73 -1.09 -61.87
CA PRO A 6 42.06 -1.10 -60.43
C PRO A 6 42.93 0.12 -59.97
N GLY A 7 43.36 0.11 -58.70
CA GLY A 7 44.47 0.98 -58.26
C GLY A 7 44.77 0.82 -56.74
N ARG A 8 45.95 0.20 -56.48
CA ARG A 8 46.60 -0.09 -55.18
C ARG A 8 47.24 1.18 -54.57
N SER A 9 47.38 1.24 -53.28
CA SER A 9 48.57 1.15 -52.41
C SER A 9 48.59 2.25 -51.32
N GLY A 10 49.02 1.85 -50.11
CA GLY A 10 49.43 2.75 -49.04
C GLY A 10 49.46 2.09 -47.66
N LEU A 11 50.57 1.41 -47.35
CA LEU A 11 50.91 0.89 -46.03
C LEU A 11 51.15 2.06 -45.04
N GLY A 12 50.56 1.97 -43.84
CA GLY A 12 50.86 2.82 -42.69
C GLY A 12 50.81 1.98 -41.40
N ARG A 13 51.95 1.84 -40.78
CA ARG A 13 52.35 1.01 -39.65
C ARG A 13 51.44 1.21 -38.41
N ALA A 14 51.09 0.09 -37.79
CA ALA A 14 50.55 0.00 -36.44
C ALA A 14 51.64 0.37 -35.40
N THR A 15 51.32 1.22 -34.46
CA THR A 15 52.05 1.38 -33.20
C THR A 15 51.32 0.58 -32.11
N ASP A 16 52.00 -0.39 -31.57
CA ASP A 16 51.61 -1.18 -30.41
C ASP A 16 51.52 -0.27 -29.18
N ASP A 17 50.34 -0.20 -28.54
CA ASP A 17 50.13 0.40 -27.23
C ASP A 17 49.95 -0.75 -26.22
N PRO A 18 50.86 -0.95 -25.23
CA PRO A 18 50.84 -2.07 -24.32
C PRO A 18 49.82 -2.01 -23.18
N HIS A 19 48.93 -1.01 -23.14
CA HIS A 19 48.04 -0.81 -21.99
C HIS A 19 46.63 -1.42 -22.12
N PHE A 20 46.30 -2.21 -23.15
CA PHE A 20 44.95 -2.74 -23.36
C PHE A 20 44.78 -4.25 -23.19
N ARG A 21 45.70 -4.90 -22.43
CA ARG A 21 45.55 -6.34 -22.09
C ARG A 21 45.76 -6.63 -20.62
N ALA A 22 44.79 -6.18 -19.74
CA ALA A 22 44.75 -6.68 -18.36
C ALA A 22 43.41 -6.46 -17.63
N HIS A 23 42.24 -6.65 -18.28
CA HIS A 23 40.98 -6.71 -17.55
C HIS A 23 39.95 -7.70 -18.12
N ARG A 24 40.39 -8.90 -18.41
CA ARG A 24 39.49 -10.03 -18.59
C ARG A 24 40.03 -11.26 -17.88
N ARG A 25 39.81 -11.35 -16.58
CA ARG A 25 39.69 -12.55 -15.72
C ARG A 25 39.81 -12.14 -14.26
N ARG A 26 38.70 -11.60 -13.70
CA ARG A 26 38.48 -11.65 -12.26
C ARG A 26 37.06 -12.16 -12.00
N HIS A 27 37.05 -13.43 -11.69
CA HIS A 27 36.22 -14.10 -10.70
C HIS A 27 34.81 -13.53 -10.48
N ARG A 28 33.80 -14.13 -11.12
CA ARG A 28 32.55 -14.44 -10.46
C ARG A 28 32.86 -15.33 -9.24
N ARG A 29 33.29 -14.71 -8.16
CA ARG A 29 33.10 -15.32 -6.84
C ARG A 29 31.61 -15.18 -6.57
N GLY A 30 30.91 -16.32 -6.51
CA GLY A 30 29.54 -16.39 -6.04
C GLY A 30 29.43 -15.61 -4.75
N ARG A 31 28.55 -14.61 -4.73
CA ARG A 31 28.02 -14.07 -3.47
C ARG A 31 27.36 -15.27 -2.81
N GLY A 32 28.00 -15.78 -1.76
CA GLY A 32 27.44 -16.84 -0.95
C GLY A 32 26.02 -16.42 -0.55
N ARG A 33 25.05 -17.29 -0.85
CA ARG A 33 23.74 -17.26 -0.23
C ARG A 33 24.00 -17.11 1.27
N ARG A 34 23.61 -16.00 1.86
CA ARG A 34 23.34 -16.00 3.29
C ARG A 34 22.04 -16.76 3.41
N ASP A 35 22.15 -18.04 3.73
CA ASP A 35 20.98 -18.83 4.09
C ASP A 35 20.25 -18.07 5.21
N ALA A 36 18.93 -17.92 5.07
CA ALA A 36 18.11 -17.34 6.14
C ALA A 36 18.39 -18.12 7.44
N PRO A 37 18.44 -17.47 8.60
CA PRO A 37 18.72 -18.16 9.84
C PRO A 37 17.72 -19.30 10.00
N VAL A 38 18.23 -20.51 10.19
CA VAL A 38 17.41 -21.72 10.33
C VAL A 38 16.62 -21.60 11.64
N ASN A 39 15.32 -21.34 11.54
CA ASN A 39 14.44 -21.37 12.70
C ASN A 39 14.08 -22.84 12.96
N PRO A 40 14.44 -23.42 14.12
CA PRO A 40 14.19 -24.83 14.44
C PRO A 40 12.70 -25.18 14.44
N ILE A 41 11.81 -24.22 14.61
CA ILE A 41 10.35 -24.42 14.53
C ILE A 41 9.94 -24.85 13.12
N GLY A 42 10.49 -24.19 12.07
CA GLY A 42 10.12 -24.46 10.69
C GLY A 42 10.38 -25.91 10.28
N ASP A 43 11.58 -26.40 10.51
CA ASP A 43 11.97 -27.77 10.15
C ASP A 43 11.24 -28.83 10.98
N ARG A 44 11.07 -28.57 12.29
CA ARG A 44 10.31 -29.47 13.17
C ARG A 44 8.87 -29.66 12.72
N VAL A 45 8.14 -28.56 12.48
CA VAL A 45 6.73 -28.59 12.10
C VAL A 45 6.54 -29.27 10.74
N LEU A 46 7.38 -28.95 9.75
CA LEU A 46 7.31 -29.59 8.44
C LEU A 46 7.60 -31.09 8.49
N GLU A 47 8.59 -31.51 9.30
CA GLU A 47 8.88 -32.92 9.50
C GLU A 47 7.72 -33.65 10.19
N ARG A 48 7.08 -33.02 11.19
CA ARG A 48 5.90 -33.58 11.84
C ARG A 48 4.72 -33.73 10.87
N CYS A 49 4.48 -32.75 9.99
CA CYS A 49 3.46 -32.82 8.94
C CYS A 49 3.72 -34.02 8.01
N ARG A 50 4.97 -34.23 7.59
CA ARG A 50 5.36 -35.36 6.74
C ARG A 50 5.11 -36.70 7.43
N GLN A 51 5.47 -36.84 8.72
CA GLN A 51 5.27 -38.06 9.51
C GLN A 51 3.79 -38.41 9.66
N LEU A 52 2.91 -37.42 9.74
CA LEU A 52 1.45 -37.61 9.88
C LEU A 52 0.73 -37.66 8.51
N GLY A 53 1.46 -37.67 7.39
CA GLY A 53 0.95 -37.98 6.06
C GLY A 53 0.46 -36.77 5.25
N ALA A 54 0.86 -35.55 5.58
CA ALA A 54 0.65 -34.41 4.68
C ALA A 54 1.48 -34.61 3.38
N GLU A 55 0.85 -34.38 2.23
CA GLU A 55 1.52 -34.36 0.94
C GLU A 55 2.41 -33.12 0.81
N ASP A 56 1.86 -31.96 1.18
CA ASP A 56 2.56 -30.68 1.25
C ASP A 56 2.17 -29.94 2.53
N ALA A 57 3.06 -29.06 3.00
CA ALA A 57 2.82 -28.17 4.13
C ALA A 57 3.54 -26.82 3.95
N GLU A 58 2.96 -25.76 4.49
CA GLU A 58 3.53 -24.43 4.52
C GLU A 58 3.32 -23.78 5.88
N LEU A 59 4.40 -23.31 6.46
CA LEU A 59 4.43 -22.61 7.73
C LEU A 59 4.69 -21.13 7.53
N TYR A 60 3.86 -20.30 8.13
CA TYR A 60 4.02 -18.85 8.18
C TYR A 60 4.25 -18.42 9.62
N ILE A 61 5.40 -17.87 9.92
CA ILE A 61 5.76 -17.36 11.23
C ILE A 61 5.81 -15.84 11.15
N SER A 62 5.16 -15.16 12.09
CA SER A 62 5.30 -13.72 12.24
C SER A 62 5.63 -13.33 13.67
N ARG A 63 6.47 -12.30 13.80
CA ARG A 63 6.78 -11.61 15.05
C ARG A 63 6.68 -10.13 14.80
N GLY A 64 6.29 -9.38 15.80
CA GLY A 64 6.22 -7.92 15.69
C GLY A 64 6.24 -7.24 17.02
N THR A 65 6.68 -5.99 17.01
CA THR A 65 6.57 -5.06 18.12
C THR A 65 5.66 -3.92 17.71
N GLU A 66 4.97 -3.34 18.67
CA GLU A 66 4.13 -2.17 18.50
C GLU A 66 4.36 -1.24 19.69
N PHE A 67 4.54 0.05 19.39
CA PHE A 67 4.47 1.13 20.37
C PHE A 67 3.50 2.17 19.81
N THR A 68 2.48 2.51 20.60
CA THR A 68 1.52 3.55 20.24
C THR A 68 1.25 4.42 21.45
N VAL A 69 1.36 5.72 21.30
CA VAL A 69 0.99 6.70 22.32
C VAL A 69 0.00 7.69 21.72
N ARG A 70 -1.08 7.94 22.46
CA ARG A 70 -2.09 8.95 22.18
C ARG A 70 -2.03 10.01 23.27
N ILE A 71 -2.00 11.26 22.84
CA ILE A 71 -2.02 12.44 23.73
C ILE A 71 -3.35 13.15 23.61
N TYR A 72 -3.88 13.56 24.75
CA TYR A 72 -5.06 14.40 24.87
C TYR A 72 -4.92 15.37 26.03
N LYS A 73 -5.10 16.67 25.76
CA LYS A 73 -4.96 17.76 26.75
C LYS A 73 -3.61 17.80 27.48
N GLY A 74 -2.53 17.51 26.76
CA GLY A 74 -1.16 17.53 27.30
C GLY A 74 -0.81 16.33 28.19
N GLU A 75 -1.66 15.30 28.23
CA GLU A 75 -1.46 14.10 29.03
C GLU A 75 -1.53 12.84 28.14
N ILE A 76 -0.92 11.76 28.59
CA ILE A 76 -1.04 10.46 27.94
C ILE A 76 -2.44 9.89 28.16
N GLU A 77 -3.26 9.87 27.14
CA GLU A 77 -4.59 9.23 27.18
C GLU A 77 -4.47 7.71 27.11
N SER A 78 -3.61 7.20 26.26
CA SER A 78 -3.32 5.78 26.15
C SER A 78 -1.90 5.52 25.68
N LEU A 79 -1.34 4.41 26.14
CA LEU A 79 -0.03 3.91 25.72
C LEU A 79 -0.11 2.40 25.56
N ILE A 80 0.27 1.92 24.37
CA ILE A 80 0.40 0.50 24.05
C ILE A 80 1.87 0.22 23.76
N SER A 81 2.44 -0.77 24.44
CA SER A 81 3.73 -1.35 24.10
C SER A 81 3.54 -2.86 24.14
N ALA A 82 3.58 -3.50 22.98
CA ALA A 82 3.25 -4.89 22.84
C ALA A 82 4.20 -5.63 21.91
N GLU A 83 4.41 -6.91 22.22
CA GLU A 83 5.03 -7.87 21.34
C GLU A 83 4.01 -8.90 20.89
N SER A 84 4.06 -9.27 19.64
CA SER A 84 3.21 -10.31 19.07
C SER A 84 4.06 -11.37 18.38
N ARG A 85 3.63 -12.62 18.48
CA ARG A 85 4.19 -13.74 17.73
C ARG A 85 3.08 -14.72 17.36
N GLY A 86 3.28 -15.46 16.30
CA GLY A 86 2.35 -16.52 15.94
C GLY A 86 2.84 -17.31 14.75
N VAL A 87 2.25 -18.48 14.65
CA VAL A 87 2.55 -19.51 13.66
C VAL A 87 1.23 -19.94 13.03
N GLY A 88 1.14 -19.84 11.72
CA GLY A 88 0.03 -20.35 10.92
C GLY A 88 0.51 -21.51 10.03
N LEU A 89 -0.19 -22.61 10.01
CA LEU A 89 0.15 -23.79 9.25
C LEU A 89 -0.95 -24.11 8.24
N ARG A 90 -0.56 -24.28 6.98
CA ARG A 90 -1.40 -24.91 5.94
C ARG A 90 -0.86 -26.32 5.65
N THR A 91 -1.74 -27.29 5.60
CA THR A 91 -1.44 -28.65 5.15
C THR A 91 -2.26 -28.97 3.91
N PHE A 92 -1.70 -29.78 3.02
CA PHE A 92 -2.34 -30.20 1.78
C PHE A 92 -2.37 -31.71 1.72
N LEU A 93 -3.55 -32.26 1.43
CA LEU A 93 -3.78 -33.70 1.24
C LEU A 93 -4.93 -33.87 0.24
N GLU A 94 -4.70 -34.58 -0.86
CA GLU A 94 -5.71 -34.85 -1.89
C GLU A 94 -6.45 -33.57 -2.35
N HIS A 95 -5.71 -32.48 -2.60
CA HIS A 95 -6.24 -31.17 -2.94
C HIS A 95 -7.13 -30.50 -1.88
N ARG A 96 -7.13 -30.99 -0.65
CA ARG A 96 -7.79 -30.37 0.50
C ARG A 96 -6.78 -29.56 1.29
N VAL A 97 -7.17 -28.36 1.70
CA VAL A 97 -6.32 -27.50 2.55
C VAL A 97 -6.84 -27.58 3.99
N GLY A 98 -5.95 -27.97 4.89
CA GLY A 98 -6.14 -27.78 6.32
C GLY A 98 -5.40 -26.55 6.80
N PHE A 99 -5.96 -25.86 7.78
CA PHE A 99 -5.35 -24.67 8.36
C PHE A 99 -5.59 -24.67 9.88
N SER A 100 -4.53 -24.34 10.61
CA SER A 100 -4.59 -24.00 12.03
C SER A 100 -3.54 -22.95 12.36
N TYR A 101 -3.64 -22.30 13.52
CA TYR A 101 -2.67 -21.31 13.99
C TYR A 101 -2.55 -21.32 15.51
N THR A 102 -1.38 -20.88 16.00
CA THR A 102 -1.12 -20.70 17.42
C THR A 102 -0.19 -19.51 17.67
N SER A 103 -0.29 -18.90 18.84
CA SER A 103 0.72 -17.97 19.37
C SER A 103 1.71 -18.65 20.30
N ASP A 104 1.44 -19.87 20.70
CA ASP A 104 2.33 -20.69 21.52
C ASP A 104 3.30 -21.48 20.63
N THR A 105 4.59 -21.38 20.92
CA THR A 105 5.67 -22.02 20.16
C THR A 105 6.37 -23.16 20.91
N GLU A 106 5.78 -23.58 22.04
CA GLU A 106 6.25 -24.76 22.76
C GLU A 106 6.00 -26.05 21.95
N PRO A 107 6.86 -27.06 22.13
CA PRO A 107 6.79 -28.29 21.35
C PRO A 107 5.42 -28.95 21.27
N GLU A 108 4.73 -29.04 22.38
CA GLU A 108 3.40 -29.69 22.48
C GLU A 108 2.32 -28.87 21.74
N ALA A 109 2.38 -27.54 21.79
CA ALA A 109 1.48 -26.66 21.07
C ALA A 109 1.69 -26.75 19.56
N LEU A 110 2.95 -26.90 19.11
CA LEU A 110 3.28 -27.10 17.70
C LEU A 110 2.83 -28.48 17.18
N ASP A 111 2.92 -29.52 17.98
CA ASP A 111 2.39 -30.85 17.62
C ASP A 111 0.85 -30.81 17.50
N GLY A 112 0.16 -30.15 18.43
CA GLY A 112 -1.28 -29.91 18.36
C GLY A 112 -1.69 -29.08 17.15
N LEU A 113 -0.90 -28.06 16.77
CA LEU A 113 -1.10 -27.25 15.56
C LEU A 113 -1.13 -28.12 14.29
N VAL A 114 -0.21 -29.10 14.18
CA VAL A 114 -0.14 -30.01 13.04
C VAL A 114 -1.35 -30.94 13.00
N GLU A 115 -1.70 -31.53 14.13
CA GLU A 115 -2.83 -32.45 14.24
C GLU A 115 -4.16 -31.77 13.89
N GLU A 116 -4.37 -30.55 14.38
CA GLU A 116 -5.56 -29.73 14.09
C GLU A 116 -5.62 -29.32 12.62
N ALA A 117 -4.49 -28.85 12.03
CA ALA A 117 -4.46 -28.52 10.62
C ALA A 117 -4.81 -29.69 9.72
N LEU A 118 -4.26 -30.87 9.99
CA LEU A 118 -4.58 -32.10 9.24
C LEU A 118 -6.04 -32.53 9.43
N LEU A 119 -6.56 -32.43 10.64
CA LEU A 119 -7.97 -32.74 10.92
C LEU A 119 -8.89 -31.82 10.14
N ASN A 120 -8.65 -30.52 10.17
CA ASN A 120 -9.42 -29.51 9.43
C ASN A 120 -9.38 -29.80 7.92
N GLY A 121 -8.23 -30.21 7.38
CA GLY A 121 -8.09 -30.57 5.97
C GLY A 121 -8.97 -31.74 5.54
N ARG A 122 -9.16 -32.75 6.40
CA ARG A 122 -9.99 -33.91 6.10
C ARG A 122 -11.47 -33.58 5.88
N TYR A 123 -11.96 -32.49 6.51
CA TYR A 123 -13.36 -32.06 6.40
C TYR A 123 -13.58 -31.00 5.32
N ASN A 124 -12.52 -30.44 4.75
CA ASN A 124 -12.62 -29.47 3.68
C ASN A 124 -12.87 -30.14 2.31
N HIS A 125 -13.45 -29.37 1.38
CA HIS A 125 -13.65 -29.82 0.02
C HIS A 125 -12.32 -29.85 -0.74
N ALA A 126 -12.14 -30.89 -1.58
CA ALA A 126 -11.04 -30.94 -2.51
C ALA A 126 -11.24 -29.90 -3.63
N ASP A 127 -10.16 -29.20 -3.99
CA ASP A 127 -10.12 -28.29 -5.12
C ASP A 127 -8.71 -28.36 -5.75
N GLU A 128 -8.64 -28.70 -7.03
CA GLU A 128 -7.36 -28.86 -7.76
C GLU A 128 -6.50 -27.60 -7.75
N ALA A 129 -7.09 -26.43 -7.46
CA ALA A 129 -6.36 -25.19 -7.31
C ALA A 129 -5.62 -25.05 -5.95
N ASN A 130 -5.90 -25.95 -5.02
CA ASN A 130 -5.22 -25.99 -3.72
C ASN A 130 -3.83 -26.63 -3.87
N VAL A 131 -2.83 -25.81 -4.19
CA VAL A 131 -1.44 -26.21 -4.37
C VAL A 131 -0.49 -25.23 -3.70
N LEU A 132 0.72 -25.69 -3.36
CA LEU A 132 1.81 -24.78 -3.01
C LEU A 132 2.36 -24.12 -4.28
N PRO A 133 2.82 -22.85 -4.19
CA PRO A 133 3.51 -22.19 -5.29
C PRO A 133 4.82 -22.90 -5.65
N ALA A 134 5.32 -22.63 -6.86
CA ALA A 134 6.69 -22.98 -7.21
C ALA A 134 7.67 -22.19 -6.31
N THR A 135 8.73 -22.86 -5.87
CA THR A 135 9.77 -22.22 -5.07
C THR A 135 10.71 -21.43 -6.00
N GLU A 136 10.65 -20.12 -5.93
CA GLU A 136 11.51 -19.19 -6.66
C GLU A 136 12.29 -18.30 -5.67
N PRO A 137 13.55 -17.97 -5.94
CA PRO A 137 14.29 -17.03 -5.10
C PRO A 137 13.74 -15.62 -5.29
N ALA A 138 13.50 -14.92 -4.17
CA ALA A 138 13.16 -13.51 -4.17
C ALA A 138 14.43 -12.65 -3.98
N ASP A 139 14.54 -11.56 -4.73
CA ASP A 139 15.58 -10.58 -4.51
C ASP A 139 15.28 -9.76 -3.25
N PRO A 140 16.31 -9.42 -2.45
CA PRO A 140 16.11 -8.59 -1.27
C PRO A 140 15.70 -7.17 -1.67
N VAL A 141 14.74 -6.60 -0.94
CA VAL A 141 14.36 -5.19 -1.06
C VAL A 141 15.10 -4.40 0.00
N ALA A 142 15.83 -3.37 -0.42
CA ALA A 142 16.57 -2.52 0.51
C ALA A 142 15.65 -1.52 1.23
N GLY A 143 16.03 -1.09 2.45
CA GLY A 143 15.35 -0.03 3.18
C GLY A 143 13.98 -0.42 3.75
N LEU A 144 13.71 -1.72 3.94
CA LEU A 144 12.46 -2.15 4.56
C LEU A 144 12.44 -1.94 6.08
N ALA A 145 13.58 -2.00 6.72
CA ALA A 145 13.72 -1.86 8.17
C ALA A 145 14.78 -0.83 8.54
N SER A 146 14.51 -0.04 9.56
CA SER A 146 15.48 0.83 10.24
C SER A 146 15.96 0.15 11.51
N PRO A 147 17.28 -0.09 11.66
CA PRO A 147 17.85 -0.68 12.88
C PRO A 147 17.74 0.24 14.11
N SER A 148 17.57 1.54 13.91
CA SER A 148 17.50 2.55 14.99
C SER A 148 16.15 2.60 15.67
N LEU A 149 15.05 2.25 14.95
CA LEU A 149 13.68 2.42 15.47
C LEU A 149 13.46 1.72 16.81
N GLY A 150 13.93 0.47 16.95
CA GLY A 150 13.81 -0.32 18.19
C GLY A 150 14.69 0.18 19.34
N GLN A 151 15.59 1.12 19.08
CA GLN A 151 16.52 1.70 20.08
C GLN A 151 16.08 3.08 20.56
N ILE A 152 15.01 3.64 19.99
CA ILE A 152 14.49 4.96 20.36
C ILE A 152 13.87 4.88 21.74
N ASP A 153 14.32 5.79 22.62
CA ASP A 153 13.78 5.92 23.97
C ASP A 153 12.26 6.18 23.90
N PRO A 154 11.43 5.41 24.63
CA PRO A 154 9.99 5.65 24.71
C PRO A 154 9.60 7.09 25.03
N GLN A 155 10.39 7.79 25.86
CA GLN A 155 10.14 9.20 26.20
C GLN A 155 10.20 10.10 24.94
N ARG A 156 11.15 9.87 24.03
CA ARG A 156 11.22 10.65 22.78
C ARG A 156 9.98 10.46 21.91
N LYS A 157 9.39 9.26 21.90
CA LYS A 157 8.15 8.95 21.17
C LYS A 157 6.95 9.66 21.77
N ILE A 158 6.89 9.70 23.12
CA ILE A 158 5.88 10.45 23.86
C ILE A 158 6.05 11.95 23.61
N ASP A 159 7.27 12.47 23.65
CA ASP A 159 7.57 13.88 23.41
C ASP A 159 7.17 14.31 21.99
N PHE A 160 7.33 13.45 21.00
CA PHE A 160 6.88 13.71 19.62
C PHE A 160 5.37 13.95 19.58
N ALA A 161 4.57 13.09 20.21
CA ALA A 161 3.12 13.23 20.24
C ALA A 161 2.67 14.47 21.04
N LEU A 162 3.32 14.75 22.17
CA LEU A 162 3.09 15.98 22.97
C LEU A 162 3.42 17.24 22.15
N ASP A 163 4.52 17.20 21.38
CA ASP A 163 4.94 18.31 20.54
C ASP A 163 3.95 18.56 19.39
N MET A 164 3.33 17.51 18.81
CA MET A 164 2.25 17.69 17.83
C MET A 164 1.09 18.49 18.40
N GLU A 165 0.58 18.11 19.58
CA GLU A 165 -0.54 18.80 20.22
C GLU A 165 -0.18 20.25 20.60
N ARG A 166 0.98 20.43 21.26
CA ARG A 166 1.43 21.74 21.74
C ARG A 166 1.63 22.72 20.57
N ARG A 167 2.29 22.29 19.48
CA ARG A 167 2.54 23.14 18.34
C ARG A 167 1.25 23.48 17.60
N ALA A 168 0.33 22.52 17.45
CA ALA A 168 -0.94 22.74 16.77
C ALA A 168 -1.78 23.82 17.48
N THR A 169 -1.91 23.74 18.80
CA THR A 169 -2.65 24.73 19.61
C THR A 169 -1.95 26.10 19.69
N SER A 170 -0.63 26.14 19.44
CA SER A 170 0.15 27.39 19.45
C SER A 170 0.19 28.08 18.08
N LEU A 171 0.02 27.32 16.99
CA LEU A 171 0.19 27.82 15.62
C LEU A 171 -0.98 28.75 15.18
N ASP A 172 -2.22 28.39 15.55
CA ASP A 172 -3.40 29.21 15.27
C ASP A 172 -4.29 29.26 16.51
N PRO A 173 -4.63 30.47 17.03
CA PRO A 173 -5.44 30.61 18.25
C PRO A 173 -6.88 30.11 18.10
N ARG A 174 -7.34 29.86 16.86
CA ARG A 174 -8.65 29.25 16.58
C ARG A 174 -8.63 27.74 16.81
N VAL A 175 -7.47 27.09 16.76
CA VAL A 175 -7.33 25.67 17.10
C VAL A 175 -7.39 25.53 18.62
N ARG A 176 -8.58 25.20 19.12
CA ARG A 176 -8.87 25.13 20.57
C ARG A 176 -8.57 23.77 21.16
N ARG A 177 -8.61 22.73 20.35
CA ARG A 177 -8.43 21.34 20.78
C ARG A 177 -7.71 20.52 19.73
N VAL A 178 -7.05 19.50 20.20
CA VAL A 178 -6.58 18.37 19.42
C VAL A 178 -7.42 17.17 19.82
N SER A 179 -8.12 16.55 18.89
CA SER A 179 -8.91 15.34 19.14
C SER A 179 -8.03 14.09 19.10
N ASP A 180 -6.97 14.14 18.31
CA ASP A 180 -6.05 13.02 18.14
C ASP A 180 -4.63 13.52 17.88
N ALA A 181 -3.69 13.20 18.77
CA ALA A 181 -2.27 13.34 18.55
C ALA A 181 -1.61 11.99 18.87
N VAL A 182 -1.35 11.21 17.82
CA VAL A 182 -0.86 9.84 17.93
C VAL A 182 0.50 9.72 17.29
N TYR A 183 1.44 9.16 18.04
CA TYR A 183 2.65 8.56 17.49
C TYR A 183 2.51 7.04 17.57
N SER A 184 2.88 6.34 16.52
CA SER A 184 2.96 4.88 16.52
C SER A 184 4.15 4.39 15.72
N ASP A 185 4.79 3.34 16.22
CA ASP A 185 5.82 2.62 15.48
C ASP A 185 5.76 1.11 15.74
N GLY A 186 6.45 0.37 14.91
CA GLY A 186 6.60 -1.06 15.13
C GLY A 186 7.57 -1.71 14.15
N SER A 187 7.98 -2.91 14.52
CA SER A 187 8.72 -3.82 13.65
C SER A 187 7.88 -5.06 13.33
N GLY A 188 8.13 -5.65 12.17
CA GLY A 188 7.53 -6.92 11.79
C GLY A 188 8.53 -7.81 11.09
N GLN A 189 8.66 -9.04 11.54
CA GLN A 189 9.42 -10.10 10.89
C GLN A 189 8.46 -11.17 10.38
N VAL A 190 8.69 -11.61 9.15
CA VAL A 190 7.95 -12.69 8.50
C VAL A 190 8.94 -13.76 8.06
N GLU A 191 8.61 -15.02 8.35
CA GLU A 191 9.34 -16.19 7.88
C GLU A 191 8.35 -17.17 7.24
N ILE A 192 8.70 -17.71 6.07
CA ILE A 192 7.90 -18.73 5.37
C ILE A 192 8.76 -19.96 5.11
N TYR A 193 8.25 -21.11 5.48
CA TYR A 193 8.84 -22.43 5.23
C TYR A 193 7.81 -23.29 4.52
N ASN A 194 8.24 -24.09 3.54
CA ASN A 194 7.36 -25.10 2.96
C ASN A 194 8.08 -26.42 2.71
N SER A 195 7.29 -27.49 2.50
CA SER A 195 7.77 -28.83 2.24
C SER A 195 8.56 -28.98 0.95
N ARG A 196 8.45 -28.00 0.01
CA ARG A 196 9.18 -27.97 -1.26
C ARG A 196 10.53 -27.22 -1.17
N GLY A 197 10.97 -26.93 0.05
CA GLY A 197 12.30 -26.37 0.31
C GLY A 197 12.36 -24.84 0.36
N LEU A 198 11.23 -24.13 0.31
CA LEU A 198 11.23 -22.68 0.55
C LEU A 198 11.69 -22.37 1.98
N ARG A 199 12.59 -21.43 2.09
CA ARG A 199 13.06 -20.80 3.34
C ARG A 199 13.25 -19.32 3.04
N ALA A 200 12.33 -18.49 3.45
CA ALA A 200 12.34 -17.06 3.15
C ALA A 200 12.01 -16.25 4.40
N SER A 201 12.70 -15.12 4.58
CA SER A 201 12.43 -14.20 5.68
C SER A 201 12.71 -12.76 5.27
N PHE A 202 11.98 -11.83 5.86
CA PHE A 202 12.28 -10.41 5.81
C PHE A 202 11.80 -9.72 7.09
N GLU A 203 12.38 -8.55 7.33
CA GLU A 203 12.00 -7.66 8.42
C GLU A 203 11.62 -6.30 7.83
N ARG A 204 10.68 -5.61 8.47
CA ARG A 204 10.29 -4.25 8.15
C ARG A 204 9.99 -3.45 9.40
N THR A 205 10.17 -2.14 9.31
CA THR A 205 9.73 -1.19 10.32
C THR A 205 8.74 -0.20 9.74
N VAL A 206 7.94 0.40 10.59
CA VAL A 206 7.03 1.49 10.27
C VAL A 206 6.98 2.45 11.44
N ALA A 207 6.97 3.75 11.14
CA ALA A 207 6.65 4.81 12.10
C ALA A 207 5.66 5.76 11.44
N TYR A 208 4.72 6.30 12.21
CA TYR A 208 3.81 7.30 11.72
C TYR A 208 3.32 8.23 12.83
N GLY A 209 2.94 9.44 12.42
CA GLY A 209 2.26 10.43 13.25
C GLY A 209 0.91 10.79 12.64
N VAL A 210 -0.12 10.84 13.48
CA VAL A 210 -1.47 11.29 13.11
C VAL A 210 -1.83 12.48 13.99
N LEU A 211 -2.35 13.52 13.36
CA LEU A 211 -2.84 14.70 14.07
C LEU A 211 -4.22 15.08 13.55
N GLU A 212 -5.18 15.16 14.44
CA GLU A 212 -6.51 15.72 14.18
C GLU A 212 -6.76 16.90 15.12
N THR A 213 -6.98 18.06 14.52
CA THR A 213 -7.20 19.33 15.22
C THR A 213 -8.64 19.78 15.08
N ILE A 214 -9.14 20.57 16.05
CA ILE A 214 -10.45 21.20 16.01
C ILE A 214 -10.25 22.71 16.15
N ALA A 215 -10.60 23.44 15.09
CA ALA A 215 -10.69 24.89 15.10
C ALA A 215 -12.11 25.33 15.46
N GLU A 216 -12.21 26.36 16.30
CA GLU A 216 -13.49 26.90 16.80
C GLU A 216 -13.51 28.41 16.60
N GLN A 217 -14.60 28.93 16.03
CA GLN A 217 -14.88 30.35 15.91
C GLN A 217 -16.41 30.57 15.86
N ASP A 218 -16.92 31.52 16.65
CA ASP A 218 -18.34 31.93 16.65
C ASP A 218 -19.33 30.75 16.74
N SER A 219 -19.03 29.76 17.62
CA SER A 219 -19.80 28.52 17.81
C SER A 219 -19.70 27.51 16.63
N GLU A 220 -18.93 27.78 15.60
CA GLU A 220 -18.62 26.85 14.55
C GLU A 220 -17.38 26.05 14.92
N MET A 221 -17.38 24.74 14.59
CA MET A 221 -16.26 23.84 14.78
C MET A 221 -15.94 23.15 13.46
N GLN A 222 -14.65 23.07 13.13
CA GLN A 222 -14.15 22.35 11.97
C GLN A 222 -12.96 21.48 12.36
N SER A 223 -12.89 20.27 11.84
CA SER A 223 -11.73 19.38 12.06
C SER A 223 -10.77 19.43 10.89
N GLY A 224 -9.50 19.23 11.20
CA GLY A 224 -8.42 19.09 10.22
C GLY A 224 -7.53 17.92 10.56
N PHE A 225 -7.30 17.07 9.59
CA PHE A 225 -6.50 15.85 9.68
C PHE A 225 -5.20 16.01 8.90
N ALA A 226 -4.10 15.46 9.46
CA ALA A 226 -2.86 15.26 8.74
C ALA A 226 -2.15 13.98 9.21
N PHE A 227 -1.28 13.46 8.35
CA PHE A 227 -0.59 12.19 8.53
C PHE A 227 0.84 12.28 8.00
N THR A 228 1.80 11.80 8.80
CA THR A 228 3.20 11.63 8.39
C THR A 228 3.64 10.19 8.64
N HIS A 229 4.52 9.66 7.81
CA HIS A 229 4.96 8.27 7.91
C HIS A 229 6.38 8.07 7.42
N GLY A 230 7.01 6.98 7.87
CA GLY A 230 8.35 6.58 7.45
C GLY A 230 8.71 5.18 7.96
N ARG A 231 9.97 4.81 7.78
CA ARG A 231 10.55 3.58 8.32
C ARG A 231 11.19 3.80 9.70
N ASP A 232 11.43 5.07 10.03
CA ASP A 232 12.00 5.52 11.28
C ASP A 232 11.31 6.79 11.76
N MET A 233 11.44 7.11 13.04
CA MET A 233 10.95 8.35 13.63
C MET A 233 11.59 9.59 12.99
N GLU A 234 12.86 9.52 12.61
CA GLU A 234 13.60 10.63 12.00
C GLU A 234 13.10 10.99 10.58
N GLU A 235 12.30 10.11 9.95
CA GLU A 235 11.67 10.36 8.66
C GLU A 235 10.32 11.09 8.78
N LEU A 236 9.81 11.26 10.01
CA LEU A 236 8.52 11.91 10.25
C LEU A 236 8.68 13.43 10.24
N ASP A 237 7.92 14.12 9.40
CA ASP A 237 7.91 15.58 9.34
C ASP A 237 6.88 16.16 10.32
N LEU A 238 7.33 16.42 11.56
CA LEU A 238 6.51 17.01 12.61
C LEU A 238 5.98 18.40 12.21
N ALA A 239 6.79 19.22 11.53
CA ALA A 239 6.37 20.57 11.18
C ALA A 239 5.27 20.53 10.10
N ALA A 240 5.46 19.71 9.07
CA ALA A 240 4.49 19.59 8.00
C ALA A 240 3.15 19.03 8.49
N VAL A 241 3.15 17.97 9.34
CA VAL A 241 1.90 17.39 9.85
C VAL A 241 1.12 18.38 10.73
N VAL A 242 1.81 19.16 11.54
CA VAL A 242 1.18 20.21 12.37
C VAL A 242 0.60 21.31 11.50
N GLN A 243 1.39 21.84 10.56
CA GLN A 243 0.95 22.88 9.65
C GLN A 243 -0.31 22.45 8.86
N GLU A 244 -0.27 21.27 8.27
CA GLU A 244 -1.35 20.74 7.44
C GLU A 244 -2.64 20.50 8.25
N ALA A 245 -2.54 19.90 9.45
CA ALA A 245 -3.71 19.67 10.30
C ALA A 245 -4.38 20.99 10.72
N VAL A 246 -3.58 21.98 11.10
CA VAL A 246 -4.07 23.31 11.51
C VAL A 246 -4.70 24.05 10.33
N GLU A 247 -4.05 24.07 9.17
CA GLU A 247 -4.58 24.70 7.96
C GLU A 247 -5.89 24.04 7.50
N ASN A 248 -5.97 22.71 7.57
CA ASN A 248 -7.17 21.95 7.21
C ASN A 248 -8.34 22.26 8.14
N ALA A 249 -8.12 22.48 9.44
CA ALA A 249 -9.17 22.85 10.37
C ALA A 249 -9.57 24.34 10.26
N ALA A 250 -8.58 25.22 10.41
CA ALA A 250 -8.80 26.67 10.46
C ALA A 250 -9.29 27.23 9.10
N GLY A 251 -8.82 26.63 8.00
CA GLY A 251 -9.22 27.02 6.65
C GLY A 251 -10.67 26.68 6.30
N LEU A 252 -11.33 25.81 7.06
CA LEU A 252 -12.73 25.45 6.87
C LEU A 252 -13.70 26.26 7.74
N LEU A 253 -13.21 27.09 8.65
CA LEU A 253 -14.09 27.99 9.44
C LEU A 253 -14.80 28.99 8.52
N GLY A 254 -16.09 29.24 8.79
CA GLY A 254 -16.93 30.04 7.92
C GLY A 254 -17.43 29.31 6.67
N ALA A 255 -17.19 28.01 6.57
CA ALA A 255 -17.66 27.22 5.44
C ALA A 255 -19.18 27.24 5.30
N LYS A 256 -19.66 27.45 4.08
CA LYS A 256 -21.08 27.49 3.74
C LYS A 256 -21.40 26.53 2.62
N PRO A 257 -22.62 25.99 2.57
CA PRO A 257 -23.05 25.24 1.39
C PRO A 257 -23.12 26.19 0.18
N VAL A 258 -23.00 25.61 -1.02
CA VAL A 258 -23.15 26.31 -2.29
C VAL A 258 -24.34 25.70 -3.06
N PRO A 259 -24.93 26.43 -4.03
CA PRO A 259 -25.97 25.86 -4.87
C PRO A 259 -25.52 24.60 -5.60
N THR A 260 -26.47 23.68 -5.84
CA THR A 260 -26.23 22.49 -6.68
C THR A 260 -25.73 22.91 -8.06
N ALA A 261 -24.60 22.35 -8.49
CA ALA A 261 -23.97 22.68 -9.76
C ALA A 261 -23.18 21.50 -10.34
N ARG A 262 -22.89 21.54 -11.63
CA ARG A 262 -21.91 20.68 -12.28
C ARG A 262 -20.65 21.50 -12.47
N VAL A 263 -19.57 21.06 -11.89
CA VAL A 263 -18.30 21.83 -11.86
C VAL A 263 -17.09 20.90 -11.93
N PRO A 264 -15.94 21.40 -12.41
CA PRO A 264 -14.66 20.74 -12.24
C PRO A 264 -14.35 20.50 -10.75
N VAL A 265 -13.83 19.32 -10.43
CA VAL A 265 -13.48 18.94 -9.05
C VAL A 265 -12.03 18.58 -8.96
N VAL A 266 -11.28 19.27 -8.11
CA VAL A 266 -9.88 18.96 -7.79
C VAL A 266 -9.86 18.17 -6.47
N LEU A 267 -9.42 16.93 -6.53
CA LEU A 267 -9.25 16.07 -5.35
C LEU A 267 -7.87 16.29 -4.74
N HIS A 268 -7.82 16.60 -3.45
CA HIS A 268 -6.57 16.58 -2.69
C HIS A 268 -5.95 15.17 -2.74
N PRO A 269 -4.63 15.00 -2.69
CA PRO A 269 -3.97 13.68 -2.74
C PRO A 269 -4.57 12.64 -1.78
N HIS A 270 -4.88 13.01 -0.55
CA HIS A 270 -5.51 12.10 0.42
C HIS A 270 -6.92 11.68 -0.02
N ALA A 271 -7.74 12.61 -0.50
CA ALA A 271 -9.08 12.29 -1.00
C ALA A 271 -9.02 11.35 -2.23
N ALA A 272 -8.09 11.60 -3.14
CA ALA A 272 -7.87 10.75 -4.31
C ALA A 272 -7.33 9.36 -3.92
N ALA A 273 -6.40 9.28 -2.96
CA ALA A 273 -5.88 8.01 -2.44
C ALA A 273 -6.98 7.18 -1.73
N MET A 274 -7.91 7.82 -1.02
CA MET A 274 -9.06 7.14 -0.42
C MET A 274 -9.97 6.52 -1.49
N ILE A 275 -10.24 7.22 -2.59
CA ILE A 275 -11.01 6.68 -3.73
C ILE A 275 -10.24 5.51 -4.38
N LEU A 276 -8.92 5.64 -4.53
CA LEU A 276 -8.07 4.57 -5.05
C LEU A 276 -8.13 3.32 -4.14
N GLY A 277 -8.16 3.51 -2.82
CA GLY A 277 -8.32 2.44 -1.83
C GLY A 277 -9.63 1.67 -1.96
N VAL A 278 -10.71 2.33 -2.31
CA VAL A 278 -11.99 1.66 -2.62
C VAL A 278 -11.85 0.73 -3.82
N LEU A 279 -11.06 1.09 -4.82
CA LEU A 279 -10.80 0.27 -6.00
C LEU A 279 -9.91 -0.95 -5.69
N ALA A 280 -9.15 -0.95 -4.61
CA ALA A 280 -8.17 -1.99 -4.30
C ALA A 280 -8.77 -3.40 -4.35
N SER A 281 -9.94 -3.60 -3.76
CA SER A 281 -10.64 -4.89 -3.77
C SER A 281 -11.09 -5.33 -5.18
N SER A 282 -11.34 -4.38 -6.08
CA SER A 282 -11.80 -4.67 -7.44
C SER A 282 -10.70 -5.23 -8.35
N PHE A 283 -9.42 -5.01 -7.99
CA PHE A 283 -8.29 -5.62 -8.68
C PHE A 283 -8.04 -7.06 -8.26
N SER A 284 -8.68 -7.56 -7.20
CA SER A 284 -8.51 -8.93 -6.72
C SER A 284 -9.16 -9.94 -7.68
N ALA A 285 -8.37 -10.90 -8.17
CA ALA A 285 -8.90 -12.03 -8.96
C ALA A 285 -9.89 -12.87 -8.15
N GLU A 286 -9.75 -12.92 -6.84
CA GLU A 286 -10.73 -13.60 -5.97
C GLU A 286 -12.09 -12.89 -6.01
N ALA A 287 -12.11 -11.56 -5.95
CA ALA A 287 -13.32 -10.77 -6.10
C ALA A 287 -13.95 -10.97 -7.50
N VAL A 288 -13.14 -11.09 -8.55
CA VAL A 288 -13.60 -11.39 -9.91
C VAL A 288 -14.25 -12.77 -9.97
N ILE A 289 -13.61 -13.82 -9.45
CA ILE A 289 -14.13 -15.19 -9.40
C ILE A 289 -15.46 -15.24 -8.64
N LYS A 290 -15.55 -14.53 -7.52
CA LYS A 290 -16.76 -14.43 -6.69
C LYS A 290 -17.83 -13.46 -7.24
N ARG A 291 -17.62 -12.85 -8.42
CA ARG A 291 -18.50 -11.84 -9.04
C ARG A 291 -18.78 -10.63 -8.15
N ARG A 292 -17.75 -10.19 -7.41
CA ARG A 292 -17.80 -9.05 -6.48
C ARG A 292 -16.87 -7.90 -6.91
N SER A 293 -16.39 -7.91 -8.15
CA SER A 293 -15.51 -6.88 -8.69
C SER A 293 -16.22 -6.09 -9.78
N LEU A 294 -16.21 -4.77 -9.67
CA LEU A 294 -16.70 -3.86 -10.73
C LEU A 294 -15.85 -3.91 -12.03
N LEU A 295 -14.64 -4.48 -11.94
CA LEU A 295 -13.72 -4.67 -13.06
C LEU A 295 -13.82 -6.07 -13.71
N ALA A 296 -14.72 -6.94 -13.23
CA ALA A 296 -14.84 -8.31 -13.73
C ALA A 296 -15.12 -8.34 -15.25
N GLY A 297 -14.30 -9.12 -15.98
CA GLY A 297 -14.42 -9.29 -17.43
C GLY A 297 -13.90 -8.12 -18.28
N LYS A 298 -13.28 -7.10 -17.69
CA LYS A 298 -12.89 -5.87 -18.39
C LYS A 298 -11.40 -5.79 -18.76
N ILE A 299 -10.64 -6.89 -18.68
CA ILE A 299 -9.26 -6.89 -19.18
C ILE A 299 -9.24 -6.52 -20.66
N GLY A 300 -8.38 -5.57 -21.04
CA GLY A 300 -8.28 -5.00 -22.37
C GLY A 300 -9.29 -3.87 -22.66
N GLU A 301 -10.25 -3.62 -21.77
CA GLU A 301 -11.19 -2.52 -21.91
C GLU A 301 -10.66 -1.22 -21.30
N ARG A 302 -11.12 -0.09 -21.85
CA ARG A 302 -10.89 1.24 -21.29
C ARG A 302 -11.81 1.47 -20.10
N VAL A 303 -11.23 1.57 -18.92
CA VAL A 303 -11.93 1.78 -17.63
C VAL A 303 -11.62 3.15 -17.01
N ALA A 304 -10.65 3.90 -17.55
CA ALA A 304 -10.25 5.20 -17.08
C ALA A 304 -9.83 6.11 -18.26
N ALA A 305 -9.56 7.40 -18.00
CA ALA A 305 -8.98 8.32 -18.97
C ALA A 305 -7.56 7.89 -19.39
N ASP A 306 -7.10 8.28 -20.57
CA ASP A 306 -5.81 7.90 -21.16
C ASP A 306 -4.61 8.29 -20.32
N ILE A 307 -4.74 9.33 -19.51
CA ILE A 307 -3.68 9.79 -18.60
C ILE A 307 -3.58 8.97 -17.32
N VAL A 308 -4.55 8.11 -17.03
CA VAL A 308 -4.61 7.31 -15.81
C VAL A 308 -3.80 6.03 -15.98
N THR A 309 -2.78 5.89 -15.15
CA THR A 309 -2.00 4.65 -14.99
C THR A 309 -1.97 4.30 -13.51
N ILE A 310 -2.41 3.10 -13.15
CA ILE A 310 -2.45 2.59 -11.78
C ILE A 310 -1.60 1.32 -11.70
N THR A 311 -0.70 1.28 -10.72
CA THR A 311 0.18 0.14 -10.48
C THR A 311 0.08 -0.33 -9.02
N ASP A 312 0.24 -1.63 -8.79
CA ASP A 312 0.53 -2.19 -7.47
C ASP A 312 2.01 -2.58 -7.43
N ASP A 313 2.81 -1.87 -6.65
CA ASP A 313 4.26 -2.04 -6.63
C ASP A 313 4.75 -2.46 -5.24
N ALA A 314 4.94 -3.77 -5.07
CA ALA A 314 5.47 -4.34 -3.83
C ALA A 314 6.99 -4.13 -3.66
N LEU A 315 7.67 -3.55 -4.66
CA LEU A 315 9.10 -3.25 -4.63
C LEU A 315 9.39 -1.75 -4.56
N LEU A 316 8.33 -0.92 -4.39
CA LEU A 316 8.45 0.53 -4.37
C LEU A 316 9.45 0.98 -3.28
N PRO A 317 10.50 1.73 -3.63
CA PRO A 317 11.40 2.29 -2.63
C PRO A 317 10.61 3.12 -1.60
N GLN A 318 10.90 2.95 -0.31
CA GLN A 318 10.23 3.61 0.81
C GLN A 318 8.72 3.32 0.96
N GLY A 319 8.12 2.52 0.08
CA GLY A 319 6.73 2.09 0.23
C GLY A 319 6.53 1.26 1.49
N LEU A 320 5.60 1.63 2.38
CA LEU A 320 5.41 0.95 3.66
C LEU A 320 4.91 -0.49 3.52
N ALA A 321 4.24 -0.82 2.41
CA ALA A 321 3.79 -2.18 2.10
C ALA A 321 4.76 -2.97 1.22
N SER A 322 5.97 -2.45 0.95
CA SER A 322 7.00 -3.14 0.18
C SER A 322 7.54 -4.35 0.92
N ARG A 323 7.85 -5.41 0.14
CA ARG A 323 8.29 -6.71 0.63
C ARG A 323 8.98 -7.52 -0.48
N PRO A 324 9.94 -8.41 -0.17
CA PRO A 324 10.64 -9.20 -1.19
C PRO A 324 9.79 -10.33 -1.78
N PHE A 325 8.83 -10.85 -1.01
CA PHE A 325 7.90 -11.91 -1.40
C PHE A 325 6.55 -11.71 -0.73
N ASP A 326 5.52 -12.33 -1.28
CA ASP A 326 4.16 -12.26 -0.79
C ASP A 326 3.87 -13.24 0.37
N GLY A 327 2.61 -13.33 0.79
CA GLY A 327 2.19 -14.21 1.89
C GLY A 327 2.33 -15.72 1.61
N GLU A 328 2.66 -16.14 0.41
CA GLU A 328 2.94 -17.52 0.01
C GLU A 328 4.41 -17.75 -0.35
N GLY A 329 5.27 -16.73 -0.19
CA GLY A 329 6.68 -16.79 -0.55
C GLY A 329 6.95 -16.63 -2.05
N VAL A 330 5.95 -16.23 -2.83
CA VAL A 330 6.13 -15.89 -4.25
C VAL A 330 6.86 -14.55 -4.36
N PRO A 331 7.91 -14.43 -5.19
CA PRO A 331 8.63 -13.17 -5.36
C PRO A 331 7.72 -12.00 -5.69
N SER A 332 7.86 -10.91 -4.95
CA SER A 332 7.13 -9.68 -5.19
C SER A 332 7.53 -9.03 -6.50
N ARG A 333 6.61 -8.28 -7.09
CA ARG A 333 6.84 -7.54 -8.33
C ARG A 333 5.99 -6.30 -8.40
N ARG A 334 6.28 -5.46 -9.37
CA ARG A 334 5.38 -4.40 -9.79
C ARG A 334 4.36 -5.00 -10.77
N ASN A 335 3.09 -4.73 -10.52
CA ASN A 335 1.97 -5.15 -11.33
C ASN A 335 1.30 -3.92 -11.96
N ASP A 336 1.33 -3.81 -13.28
CA ASP A 336 0.62 -2.75 -13.99
C ASP A 336 -0.86 -3.16 -14.11
N LEU A 337 -1.75 -2.45 -13.40
CA LEU A 337 -3.18 -2.76 -13.31
C LEU A 337 -3.98 -2.02 -14.36
N ILE A 338 -3.79 -0.70 -14.47
CA ILE A 338 -4.37 0.13 -15.53
C ILE A 338 -3.20 0.87 -16.19
N VAL A 339 -3.09 0.80 -17.50
CA VAL A 339 -2.08 1.54 -18.27
C VAL A 339 -2.79 2.37 -19.33
N ASN A 340 -2.58 3.68 -19.29
CA ASN A 340 -3.22 4.62 -20.21
C ASN A 340 -4.73 4.39 -20.33
N GLY A 341 -5.39 4.24 -19.18
CA GLY A 341 -6.83 4.02 -19.07
C GLY A 341 -7.33 2.61 -19.34
N VAL A 342 -6.49 1.69 -19.80
CA VAL A 342 -6.88 0.31 -20.16
C VAL A 342 -6.50 -0.67 -19.04
N LEU A 343 -7.47 -1.48 -18.59
CA LEU A 343 -7.23 -2.53 -17.60
C LEU A 343 -6.35 -3.63 -18.20
N GLN A 344 -5.21 -3.92 -17.54
CA GLN A 344 -4.22 -4.88 -18.02
C GLN A 344 -4.34 -6.24 -17.33
N SER A 345 -4.54 -6.25 -16.01
CA SER A 345 -4.52 -7.48 -15.22
C SER A 345 -5.29 -7.36 -13.92
N TYR A 346 -5.53 -8.50 -13.29
CA TYR A 346 -5.90 -8.60 -11.88
C TYR A 346 -4.71 -9.06 -11.05
N LEU A 347 -4.83 -8.89 -9.74
CA LEU A 347 -3.89 -9.43 -8.75
C LEU A 347 -4.26 -10.86 -8.41
N HIS A 348 -3.27 -11.73 -8.32
CA HIS A 348 -3.44 -13.15 -8.06
C HIS A 348 -2.55 -13.64 -6.91
N ASN A 349 -3.07 -14.49 -6.05
CA ASN A 349 -2.32 -15.46 -5.27
C ASN A 349 -2.22 -16.79 -6.06
N THR A 350 -1.62 -17.81 -5.46
CA THR A 350 -1.48 -19.13 -6.12
C THR A 350 -2.82 -19.77 -6.45
N TYR A 351 -3.77 -19.76 -5.50
CA TYR A 351 -5.10 -20.34 -5.68
C TYR A 351 -5.86 -19.71 -6.84
N THR A 352 -5.98 -18.38 -6.85
CA THR A 352 -6.72 -17.67 -7.91
C THR A 352 -6.02 -17.77 -9.28
N ALA A 353 -4.70 -17.84 -9.29
CA ALA A 353 -3.93 -18.07 -10.51
C ALA A 353 -4.26 -19.44 -11.14
N MET A 354 -4.28 -20.49 -10.33
CA MET A 354 -4.67 -21.84 -10.76
C MET A 354 -6.11 -21.88 -11.28
N ARG A 355 -7.05 -21.27 -10.54
CA ARG A 355 -8.48 -21.20 -10.92
C ARG A 355 -8.75 -20.49 -12.25
N THR A 356 -7.88 -19.60 -12.66
CA THR A 356 -8.04 -18.78 -13.89
C THR A 356 -7.03 -19.12 -14.98
N ASN A 357 -6.24 -20.18 -14.80
CA ASN A 357 -5.15 -20.56 -15.70
C ASN A 357 -4.18 -19.39 -15.97
N SER A 358 -3.84 -18.68 -14.89
CA SER A 358 -2.93 -17.51 -14.89
C SER A 358 -1.68 -17.82 -14.06
N ARG A 359 -0.84 -16.80 -13.83
CA ARG A 359 0.30 -16.88 -12.92
C ARG A 359 0.05 -16.02 -11.69
N SER A 360 0.56 -16.45 -10.52
CA SER A 360 0.57 -15.60 -9.33
C SER A 360 1.31 -14.29 -9.62
N THR A 361 0.75 -13.19 -9.17
CA THR A 361 1.33 -11.85 -9.29
C THR A 361 2.17 -11.45 -8.08
N GLY A 362 2.39 -12.37 -7.12
CA GLY A 362 3.07 -12.07 -5.87
C GLY A 362 2.23 -11.16 -4.96
N SER A 363 0.91 -11.38 -4.98
CA SER A 363 -0.04 -10.49 -4.30
C SER A 363 -0.82 -11.18 -3.18
N ALA A 364 -0.33 -12.32 -2.68
CA ALA A 364 -0.89 -12.96 -1.50
C ALA A 364 -0.64 -12.09 -0.26
N VAL A 365 -1.70 -11.87 0.53
CA VAL A 365 -1.64 -11.20 1.82
C VAL A 365 -2.23 -12.10 2.90
N ARG A 366 -1.60 -12.13 4.07
CA ARG A 366 -2.08 -12.90 5.22
C ARG A 366 -1.44 -12.44 6.53
N SER A 367 -2.02 -12.86 7.61
CA SER A 367 -1.38 -12.98 8.92
C SER A 367 -1.19 -14.47 9.26
N TYR A 368 -0.64 -14.77 10.41
CA TYR A 368 -0.56 -16.16 10.88
C TYR A 368 -1.92 -16.75 11.24
N LYS A 369 -2.98 -15.92 11.35
CA LYS A 369 -4.33 -16.34 11.78
C LYS A 369 -5.27 -16.71 10.62
N ASN A 370 -4.86 -16.51 9.37
CA ASN A 370 -5.71 -16.76 8.21
C ASN A 370 -4.91 -17.33 7.02
N VAL A 371 -5.63 -17.98 6.13
CA VAL A 371 -5.10 -18.42 4.84
C VAL A 371 -4.79 -17.22 3.94
N PRO A 372 -3.90 -17.36 2.93
CA PRO A 372 -3.60 -16.28 2.00
C PRO A 372 -4.82 -15.82 1.19
N GLU A 373 -5.06 -14.51 1.18
CA GLU A 373 -6.03 -13.83 0.33
C GLU A 373 -5.30 -13.00 -0.73
N VAL A 374 -6.02 -12.46 -1.71
CA VAL A 374 -5.45 -11.53 -2.68
C VAL A 374 -5.61 -10.10 -2.18
N GLY A 375 -4.51 -9.36 -2.11
CA GLY A 375 -4.52 -7.96 -1.69
C GLY A 375 -3.49 -7.10 -2.42
N VAL A 376 -3.65 -5.79 -2.31
CA VAL A 376 -2.69 -4.81 -2.83
C VAL A 376 -1.51 -4.65 -1.87
N SER A 377 -0.41 -4.14 -2.41
CA SER A 377 0.76 -3.68 -1.65
C SER A 377 0.77 -2.14 -1.62
N ASN A 378 1.61 -1.49 -2.42
CA ASN A 378 1.58 -0.05 -2.62
C ASN A 378 0.82 0.23 -3.92
N LEU A 379 -0.43 0.60 -3.80
CA LEU A 379 -1.31 0.92 -4.93
C LEU A 379 -1.15 2.39 -5.31
N VAL A 380 -0.65 2.68 -6.50
CA VAL A 380 -0.24 4.03 -6.89
C VAL A 380 -0.92 4.49 -8.16
N LEU A 381 -1.58 5.64 -8.11
CA LEU A 381 -1.87 6.44 -9.30
C LEU A 381 -0.59 7.18 -9.71
N LYS A 382 -0.09 6.88 -10.91
CA LYS A 382 1.15 7.46 -11.41
C LYS A 382 1.06 8.98 -11.47
N PRO A 383 2.03 9.72 -10.88
CA PRO A 383 2.11 11.16 -10.98
C PRO A 383 2.22 11.64 -12.42
N GLY A 384 1.60 12.79 -12.70
CA GLY A 384 1.80 13.55 -13.93
C GLY A 384 3.00 14.48 -13.86
N GLU A 385 3.04 15.46 -14.77
CA GLU A 385 4.16 16.44 -14.84
C GLU A 385 3.81 17.81 -14.22
N LEU A 386 2.53 18.10 -14.04
CA LEU A 386 2.06 19.40 -13.55
C LEU A 386 2.29 19.53 -12.05
N SER A 387 2.70 20.71 -11.59
CA SER A 387 2.57 21.03 -10.18
C SER A 387 1.10 21.18 -9.78
N ARG A 388 0.81 21.06 -8.49
CA ARG A 388 -0.54 21.29 -7.95
C ARG A 388 -1.09 22.68 -8.34
N GLU A 389 -0.26 23.71 -8.25
CA GLU A 389 -0.60 25.10 -8.60
C GLU A 389 -0.91 25.23 -10.10
N ALA A 390 -0.09 24.60 -10.95
CA ALA A 390 -0.34 24.59 -12.40
C ALA A 390 -1.63 23.83 -12.76
N LEU A 391 -1.98 22.78 -12.00
CA LEU A 391 -3.26 22.08 -12.17
C LEU A 391 -4.44 22.96 -11.72
N LEU A 392 -4.36 23.59 -10.55
CA LEU A 392 -5.38 24.50 -10.04
C LEU A 392 -5.64 25.67 -11.00
N SER A 393 -4.60 26.22 -11.61
CA SER A 393 -4.71 27.35 -12.57
C SER A 393 -5.53 27.01 -13.81
N ARG A 394 -5.82 25.74 -14.09
CA ARG A 394 -6.70 25.30 -15.19
C ARG A 394 -8.18 25.35 -14.86
N VAL A 395 -8.53 25.67 -13.62
CA VAL A 395 -9.92 25.67 -13.12
C VAL A 395 -10.35 27.12 -12.87
N ASP A 396 -11.17 27.67 -13.75
CA ASP A 396 -11.70 29.03 -13.58
C ASP A 396 -12.74 29.10 -12.45
N ASN A 397 -13.63 28.09 -12.38
CA ASN A 397 -14.67 27.99 -11.38
C ASN A 397 -14.92 26.52 -11.04
N GLY A 398 -14.70 26.12 -9.81
CA GLY A 398 -14.77 24.69 -9.44
C GLY A 398 -14.66 24.44 -7.95
N LEU A 399 -14.46 23.18 -7.58
CA LEU A 399 -14.37 22.74 -6.20
C LEU A 399 -13.05 22.04 -5.93
N HIS A 400 -12.29 22.46 -4.93
CA HIS A 400 -11.21 21.70 -4.34
C HIS A 400 -11.75 20.91 -3.13
N VAL A 401 -11.66 19.58 -3.19
CA VAL A 401 -12.10 18.67 -2.13
C VAL A 401 -10.90 18.29 -1.27
N SER A 402 -10.89 18.73 -0.01
CA SER A 402 -9.87 18.35 0.97
C SER A 402 -10.25 17.11 1.75
N GLN A 403 -11.55 16.88 2.00
CA GLN A 403 -12.04 15.75 2.79
C GLN A 403 -13.23 15.07 2.13
N LEU A 404 -13.28 13.74 2.27
CA LEU A 404 -14.38 12.88 1.86
C LEU A 404 -14.96 12.17 3.07
N THR A 405 -16.29 12.08 3.13
CA THR A 405 -17.01 11.29 4.14
C THR A 405 -17.94 10.29 3.46
N GLY A 406 -18.26 9.20 4.17
CA GLY A 406 -19.18 8.19 3.65
C GLY A 406 -18.57 7.17 2.69
N LEU A 407 -17.24 7.02 2.62
CA LEU A 407 -16.58 6.04 1.74
C LEU A 407 -17.02 4.58 1.96
N ASN A 408 -17.49 4.25 3.15
CA ASN A 408 -18.09 2.96 3.47
C ASN A 408 -19.42 2.70 2.75
N THR A 409 -20.03 3.72 2.14
CA THR A 409 -21.26 3.59 1.35
C THR A 409 -21.01 3.21 -0.11
N VAL A 410 -19.76 3.22 -0.56
CA VAL A 410 -19.42 2.85 -1.93
C VAL A 410 -19.71 1.38 -2.16
N ASN A 411 -20.50 1.08 -3.17
CA ASN A 411 -20.80 -0.31 -3.53
C ASN A 411 -19.61 -0.91 -4.33
N PRO A 412 -18.90 -1.91 -3.79
CA PRO A 412 -17.71 -2.45 -4.44
C PRO A 412 -18.03 -3.29 -5.71
N VAL A 413 -19.30 -3.62 -5.93
CA VAL A 413 -19.75 -4.40 -7.09
C VAL A 413 -20.23 -3.53 -8.23
N SER A 414 -21.09 -2.54 -7.94
CA SER A 414 -21.62 -1.62 -8.96
C SER A 414 -20.71 -0.41 -9.19
N GLY A 415 -19.91 -0.06 -8.21
CA GLY A 415 -19.09 1.17 -8.22
C GLY A 415 -19.88 2.43 -7.90
N GLU A 416 -21.15 2.32 -7.53
CA GLU A 416 -21.97 3.47 -7.16
C GLU A 416 -21.56 4.03 -5.80
N PHE A 417 -21.55 5.35 -5.68
CA PHE A 417 -21.22 6.06 -4.47
C PHE A 417 -22.09 7.28 -4.23
N SER A 418 -22.22 7.67 -2.97
CA SER A 418 -22.74 8.96 -2.53
C SER A 418 -21.87 9.42 -1.36
N LEU A 419 -21.05 10.46 -1.60
CA LEU A 419 -20.02 10.91 -0.66
C LEU A 419 -20.32 12.34 -0.21
N GLY A 420 -20.07 12.63 1.06
CA GLY A 420 -20.01 13.99 1.57
C GLY A 420 -18.66 14.63 1.24
N LEU A 421 -18.69 15.92 0.92
CA LEU A 421 -17.51 16.69 0.52
C LEU A 421 -17.35 17.93 1.42
N THR A 422 -16.09 18.22 1.76
CA THR A 422 -15.68 19.47 2.39
C THR A 422 -14.41 19.98 1.72
N GLY A 423 -14.30 21.28 1.55
CA GLY A 423 -13.12 21.85 0.89
C GLY A 423 -13.24 23.34 0.62
N HIS A 424 -12.73 23.79 -0.53
CA HIS A 424 -12.73 25.21 -0.92
C HIS A 424 -13.24 25.37 -2.34
N TRP A 425 -13.95 26.46 -2.56
CA TRP A 425 -14.32 26.88 -3.90
C TRP A 425 -13.09 27.41 -4.62
N ILE A 426 -12.99 27.14 -5.92
CA ILE A 426 -11.93 27.64 -6.80
C ILE A 426 -12.50 28.76 -7.65
N GLU A 427 -11.84 29.92 -7.67
CA GLU A 427 -12.13 31.04 -8.58
C GLU A 427 -10.83 31.51 -9.22
N ASN A 428 -10.78 31.51 -10.55
CA ASN A 428 -9.59 31.92 -11.33
C ASN A 428 -8.30 31.19 -10.88
N GLY A 429 -8.37 29.87 -10.70
CA GLY A 429 -7.24 29.05 -10.32
C GLY A 429 -6.80 29.15 -8.86
N ARG A 430 -7.56 29.81 -7.98
CA ARG A 430 -7.21 30.02 -6.58
C ARG A 430 -8.29 29.50 -5.67
N LEU A 431 -7.86 28.92 -4.53
CA LEU A 431 -8.77 28.56 -3.46
C LEU A 431 -9.30 29.84 -2.82
N THR A 432 -10.62 29.96 -2.68
CA THR A 432 -11.29 31.17 -2.15
C THR A 432 -12.07 30.85 -0.89
N LYS A 433 -13.38 30.71 -0.97
CA LYS A 433 -14.25 30.47 0.20
C LYS A 433 -14.29 28.99 0.60
N PRO A 434 -14.25 28.67 1.89
CA PRO A 434 -14.48 27.31 2.35
C PRO A 434 -15.94 26.90 2.13
N VAL A 435 -16.14 25.61 1.83
CA VAL A 435 -17.45 25.03 1.54
C VAL A 435 -17.65 23.71 2.26
N LYS A 436 -18.88 23.43 2.71
CA LYS A 436 -19.26 22.21 3.44
C LYS A 436 -20.69 21.79 3.08
N GLU A 437 -21.09 20.63 3.63
CA GLU A 437 -22.45 20.08 3.44
C GLU A 437 -22.76 19.84 1.97
N LEU A 438 -21.74 19.47 1.21
CA LEU A 438 -21.86 19.12 -0.20
C LEU A 438 -21.87 17.61 -0.35
N THR A 439 -22.56 17.13 -1.38
CA THR A 439 -22.60 15.72 -1.74
C THR A 439 -22.22 15.53 -3.19
N VAL A 440 -21.58 14.41 -3.49
CA VAL A 440 -21.38 13.94 -4.85
C VAL A 440 -21.85 12.50 -4.94
N ALA A 441 -22.67 12.22 -5.93
CA ALA A 441 -23.10 10.86 -6.25
C ALA A 441 -22.62 10.50 -7.66
N GLY A 442 -22.27 9.25 -7.87
CA GLY A 442 -21.76 8.82 -9.15
C GLY A 442 -21.34 7.36 -9.18
N ASN A 443 -20.51 7.04 -10.15
CA ASN A 443 -19.92 5.73 -10.33
C ASN A 443 -18.39 5.86 -10.45
N VAL A 444 -17.65 5.00 -9.77
CA VAL A 444 -16.18 5.06 -9.70
C VAL A 444 -15.53 4.93 -11.09
N ILE A 445 -16.05 4.09 -11.98
CA ILE A 445 -15.50 3.97 -13.34
C ILE A 445 -15.76 5.24 -14.16
N ALA A 446 -16.95 5.83 -14.01
CA ALA A 446 -17.27 7.10 -14.67
C ALA A 446 -16.34 8.23 -14.16
N LEU A 447 -16.08 8.27 -12.84
CA LEU A 447 -15.14 9.21 -12.24
C LEU A 447 -13.72 9.03 -12.79
N LEU A 448 -13.21 7.80 -12.88
CA LEU A 448 -11.88 7.53 -13.47
C LEU A 448 -11.79 7.91 -14.95
N ARG A 449 -12.88 7.78 -15.71
CA ARG A 449 -12.96 8.20 -17.12
C ARG A 449 -12.98 9.72 -17.29
N SER A 450 -13.43 10.44 -16.27
CA SER A 450 -13.50 11.91 -16.25
C SER A 450 -12.25 12.57 -15.67
N VAL A 451 -11.17 11.83 -15.42
CA VAL A 451 -9.90 12.41 -14.97
C VAL A 451 -9.30 13.24 -16.11
N ALA A 452 -9.18 14.57 -15.92
CA ALA A 452 -8.70 15.51 -16.90
C ALA A 452 -7.22 15.88 -16.71
N ALA A 453 -6.70 15.83 -15.48
CA ALA A 453 -5.29 16.06 -15.20
C ALA A 453 -4.87 15.38 -13.89
N VAL A 454 -3.58 15.07 -13.80
CA VAL A 454 -2.93 14.49 -12.62
C VAL A 454 -1.68 15.32 -12.33
N ALA A 455 -1.49 15.74 -11.08
CA ALA A 455 -0.32 16.52 -10.66
C ALA A 455 0.88 15.61 -10.32
N ASN A 456 1.97 16.23 -9.82
CA ASN A 456 3.22 15.51 -9.47
C ASN A 456 3.44 15.36 -7.95
N ASP A 457 2.51 15.84 -7.12
CA ASP A 457 2.56 15.91 -5.67
C ASP A 457 2.09 14.60 -4.98
N LEU A 458 2.71 13.47 -5.34
CA LEU A 458 2.35 12.14 -4.82
C LEU A 458 2.43 12.10 -3.30
N ARG A 459 1.32 11.71 -2.66
CA ARG A 459 1.21 11.43 -1.23
C ARG A 459 0.57 10.07 -0.98
N PHE A 460 0.94 9.46 0.13
CA PHE A 460 0.45 8.15 0.52
C PHE A 460 -0.40 8.22 1.78
N MET A 461 -1.34 7.26 1.89
CA MET A 461 -2.08 7.00 3.12
C MET A 461 -2.55 5.54 3.19
N PHE A 462 -2.96 5.10 4.37
CA PHE A 462 -3.59 3.79 4.53
C PHE A 462 -5.07 3.87 4.12
N ALA A 463 -5.43 3.19 3.04
CA ALA A 463 -6.78 3.14 2.49
C ALA A 463 -7.01 1.80 1.77
N GLY A 464 -7.45 0.74 2.48
CA GLY A 464 -7.60 -0.60 1.89
C GLY A 464 -6.29 -1.25 1.42
N GLY A 465 -5.16 -0.64 1.74
CA GLY A 465 -3.77 -0.91 1.40
C GLY A 465 -2.96 0.34 1.67
N PHE A 466 -1.72 0.41 1.22
CA PHE A 466 -0.93 1.64 1.22
C PHE A 466 -1.09 2.33 -0.14
N CYS A 467 -1.99 3.31 -0.21
CA CYS A 467 -2.41 3.94 -1.45
C CYS A 467 -1.74 5.28 -1.65
N GLY A 468 -1.16 5.49 -2.82
CA GLY A 468 -0.53 6.75 -3.23
C GLY A 468 -1.28 7.43 -4.38
N SER A 469 -1.62 8.70 -4.21
CA SER A 469 -2.18 9.52 -5.27
C SER A 469 -1.62 10.94 -5.21
N PRO A 470 -1.39 11.58 -6.35
CA PRO A 470 -1.21 13.03 -6.43
C PRO A 470 -2.58 13.73 -6.46
N THR A 471 -2.57 15.07 -6.51
CA THR A 471 -3.74 15.89 -6.82
C THR A 471 -4.33 15.50 -8.17
N VAL A 472 -5.64 15.32 -8.23
CA VAL A 472 -6.38 14.88 -9.44
C VAL A 472 -7.46 15.87 -9.81
N LEU A 473 -7.50 16.30 -11.07
CA LEU A 473 -8.59 17.09 -11.63
C LEU A 473 -9.59 16.15 -12.33
N ILE A 474 -10.83 16.20 -11.90
CA ILE A 474 -11.99 15.59 -12.56
C ILE A 474 -12.67 16.68 -13.40
N GLU A 475 -12.95 16.38 -14.67
CA GLU A 475 -13.44 17.36 -15.63
C GLU A 475 -14.76 18.02 -15.18
N GLU A 476 -15.72 17.20 -14.73
CA GLU A 476 -17.01 17.68 -14.24
C GLU A 476 -17.70 16.64 -13.35
N LEU A 477 -18.17 17.07 -12.19
CA LEU A 477 -19.05 16.25 -11.34
C LEU A 477 -20.30 17.03 -10.92
N PRO A 478 -21.44 16.35 -10.76
CA PRO A 478 -22.62 16.94 -10.14
C PRO A 478 -22.37 17.03 -8.64
N VAL A 479 -22.25 18.25 -8.12
CA VAL A 479 -22.11 18.54 -6.69
C VAL A 479 -23.46 19.01 -6.19
N GLY A 480 -24.07 18.23 -5.30
CA GLY A 480 -25.30 18.59 -4.59
C GLY A 480 -24.98 19.53 -3.43
N GLY A 481 -25.68 20.67 -3.40
CA GLY A 481 -25.65 21.63 -2.32
C GLY A 481 -27.08 22.01 -1.90
N LEU A 482 -27.29 23.26 -1.47
CA LEU A 482 -28.63 23.80 -1.17
C LEU A 482 -29.42 24.08 -2.44
#